data_1bdbb138fbd87afcd02d58365e2eeeaa
#
_entry.id   1bdbb138fbd87afcd02d58365e2eeeaa
#
_cell.length_a   1.000
_cell.length_b   1.000
_cell.length_c   1.000
_cell.angle_alpha   90.00
_cell.angle_beta   90.00
_cell.angle_gamma   90.00
#
_symmetry.space_group_name_H-M   'P 1'
#
loop_
_entity.id
_entity.type
_entity.pdbx_description
1 polymer ?
#
loop_
_entity_poly.entity_id
_entity_poly.type
_entity_poly.pdbx_seq_one_letter_code
_entity_poly.pdbx_strand_id
1 'polypeptide(L)'
;MPLYCGVEGGATNTTLLILNERAEIVGRAAGGCSNHYLTSLPAVAELLAGLARSALAAAGLPPPSADPSAPPVFQSFGACMSGFLAAGPQRDLEALFRSTYSWLSASYYIDNDSPGSIFTAAKGAGGCVIIAGTGSMGQLMLPSGEVVNCGGHGHAYGDGA
;
A
#
# COMPACT_ATOMS: atom_id res chain seq x y z
N MET A 1 -11.21 -6.05 19.04
CA MET A 1 -11.84 -5.48 17.82
C MET A 1 -10.82 -5.58 16.69
N PRO A 2 -11.13 -6.24 15.58
CA PRO A 2 -10.19 -6.37 14.47
C PRO A 2 -9.89 -5.02 13.83
N LEU A 3 -8.62 -4.80 13.47
CA LEU A 3 -8.15 -3.63 12.78
C LEU A 3 -7.63 -4.01 11.40
N TYR A 4 -7.82 -3.12 10.46
CA TYR A 4 -7.39 -3.24 9.07
C TYR A 4 -6.54 -2.02 8.70
N CYS A 5 -5.52 -2.21 7.89
CA CYS A 5 -4.65 -1.14 7.46
C CYS A 5 -4.69 -0.99 5.94
N GLY A 6 -4.86 0.23 5.48
CA GLY A 6 -4.78 0.61 4.07
C GLY A 6 -3.71 1.66 3.85
N VAL A 7 -2.88 1.46 2.81
CA VAL A 7 -1.81 2.39 2.42
C VAL A 7 -1.97 2.75 0.96
N GLU A 8 -1.90 4.04 0.70
CA GLU A 8 -1.68 4.61 -0.63
C GLU A 8 -0.32 5.31 -0.62
N GLY A 9 0.55 4.99 -1.56
CA GLY A 9 1.92 5.47 -1.57
C GLY A 9 2.46 5.85 -2.95
N GLY A 10 3.15 6.97 -2.98
CA GLY A 10 3.72 7.53 -4.19
C GLY A 10 5.20 7.87 -4.10
N ALA A 11 5.69 8.56 -5.12
CA ALA A 11 7.06 9.05 -5.20
C ALA A 11 7.35 10.17 -4.19
N THR A 12 6.32 10.86 -3.69
CA THR A 12 6.46 12.03 -2.82
C THR A 12 5.87 11.79 -1.44
N ASN A 13 4.66 11.25 -1.40
CA ASN A 13 3.88 11.10 -0.18
C ASN A 13 3.33 9.68 -0.03
N THR A 14 3.13 9.28 1.20
CA THR A 14 2.47 8.03 1.58
C THR A 14 1.42 8.34 2.63
N THR A 15 0.21 7.82 2.46
CA THR A 15 -0.88 7.92 3.44
C THR A 15 -1.22 6.53 3.95
N LEU A 16 -1.35 6.40 5.27
CA LEU A 16 -1.78 5.18 5.94
C LEU A 16 -3.05 5.46 6.74
N LEU A 17 -4.04 4.59 6.59
CA LEU A 17 -5.30 4.61 7.32
C LEU A 17 -5.46 3.32 8.14
N ILE A 18 -5.99 3.45 9.35
CA ILE A 18 -6.45 2.31 10.15
C ILE A 18 -7.98 2.33 10.17
N LEU A 19 -8.58 1.20 9.85
CA LEU A 19 -10.02 1.01 9.85
C LEU A 19 -10.41 -0.04 10.90
N ASN A 20 -11.60 0.13 11.47
CA ASN A 20 -12.23 -0.89 12.30
C ASN A 20 -13.11 -1.84 11.45
N GLU A 21 -13.78 -2.79 12.08
CA GLU A 21 -14.68 -3.77 11.45
C GLU A 21 -15.90 -3.16 10.75
N ARG A 22 -16.23 -1.89 11.05
CA ARG A 22 -17.32 -1.14 10.39
C ARG A 22 -16.83 -0.28 9.24
N ALA A 23 -15.57 -0.46 8.83
CA ALA A 23 -14.89 0.38 7.83
C ALA A 23 -14.82 1.88 8.22
N GLU A 24 -14.89 2.20 9.51
CA GLU A 24 -14.69 3.55 10.02
C GLU A 24 -13.18 3.80 10.18
N ILE A 25 -12.72 4.97 9.73
CA ILE A 25 -11.32 5.37 9.90
C ILE A 25 -11.10 5.74 11.37
N VAL A 26 -10.27 4.96 12.05
CA VAL A 26 -9.94 5.17 13.47
C VAL A 26 -8.52 5.70 13.68
N GLY A 27 -7.66 5.65 12.69
CA GLY A 27 -6.30 6.18 12.75
C GLY A 27 -5.79 6.62 11.38
N ARG A 28 -4.87 7.58 11.38
CA ARG A 28 -4.25 8.11 10.17
C ARG A 28 -2.81 8.53 10.45
N ALA A 29 -1.92 8.27 9.49
CA ALA A 29 -0.58 8.85 9.43
C ALA A 29 -0.19 9.16 7.99
N ALA A 30 0.75 10.06 7.81
CA ALA A 30 1.32 10.39 6.50
C ALA A 30 2.85 10.50 6.61
N GLY A 31 3.52 10.18 5.51
CA GLY A 31 4.98 10.18 5.42
C GLY A 31 5.47 10.48 4.01
N GLY A 32 6.77 10.27 3.81
CA GLY A 32 7.46 10.55 2.55
C GLY A 32 7.26 9.47 1.49
N CYS A 33 8.25 9.36 0.61
CA CYS A 33 8.28 8.44 -0.54
C CYS A 33 8.24 6.97 -0.12
N SER A 34 7.36 6.18 -0.75
CA SER A 34 7.33 4.72 -0.67
C SER A 34 7.59 4.03 -2.02
N ASN A 35 8.02 4.77 -3.03
CA ASN A 35 8.41 4.18 -4.30
C ASN A 35 9.80 3.52 -4.19
N HIS A 36 9.85 2.19 -4.30
CA HIS A 36 11.10 1.43 -4.11
C HIS A 36 12.16 1.68 -5.20
N TYR A 37 11.82 2.30 -6.33
CA TYR A 37 12.80 2.74 -7.32
C TYR A 37 13.56 4.00 -6.90
N LEU A 38 13.00 4.78 -5.97
CA LEU A 38 13.58 6.00 -5.43
C LEU A 38 14.20 5.82 -4.04
N THR A 39 13.83 4.72 -3.37
CA THR A 39 14.36 4.34 -2.05
C THR A 39 14.52 2.81 -2.00
N SER A 40 15.08 2.26 -0.93
CA SER A 40 15.24 0.81 -0.81
C SER A 40 13.99 0.13 -0.23
N LEU A 41 13.76 -1.17 -0.54
CA LEU A 41 12.68 -1.93 0.09
C LEU A 41 12.73 -1.94 1.62
N PRO A 42 13.92 -2.09 2.28
CA PRO A 42 14.01 -1.95 3.73
C PRO A 42 13.56 -0.57 4.24
N ALA A 43 13.89 0.51 3.54
CA ALA A 43 13.45 1.86 3.91
C ALA A 43 11.93 2.04 3.74
N VAL A 44 11.33 1.44 2.70
CA VAL A 44 9.87 1.40 2.54
C VAL A 44 9.23 0.63 3.69
N ALA A 45 9.76 -0.54 4.05
CA ALA A 45 9.24 -1.33 5.17
C ALA A 45 9.31 -0.58 6.49
N GLU A 46 10.43 0.08 6.78
CA GLU A 46 10.61 0.92 7.97
C GLU A 46 9.63 2.10 8.01
N LEU A 47 9.48 2.80 6.88
CA LEU A 47 8.51 3.90 6.75
C LEU A 47 7.10 3.43 7.09
N LEU A 48 6.63 2.34 6.47
CA LEU A 48 5.27 1.85 6.66
C LEU A 48 5.02 1.33 8.08
N ALA A 49 5.98 0.62 8.66
CA ALA A 49 5.91 0.21 10.05
C ALA A 49 5.91 1.41 11.02
N GLY A 50 6.69 2.45 10.73
CA GLY A 50 6.70 3.70 11.47
C GLY A 50 5.36 4.45 11.38
N LEU A 51 4.78 4.54 10.19
CA LEU A 51 3.46 5.15 9.98
C LEU A 51 2.36 4.39 10.74
N ALA A 52 2.41 3.06 10.72
CA ALA A 52 1.46 2.23 11.47
C ALA A 52 1.53 2.52 12.98
N ARG A 53 2.74 2.58 13.56
CA ARG A 53 2.92 2.97 14.97
C ARG A 53 2.39 4.38 15.26
N SER A 54 2.70 5.32 14.39
CA SER A 54 2.25 6.71 14.54
C SER A 54 0.73 6.84 14.49
N ALA A 55 0.08 6.12 13.55
CA ALA A 55 -1.36 6.11 13.42
C ALA A 55 -2.06 5.46 14.63
N LEU A 56 -1.50 4.36 15.16
CA LEU A 56 -1.98 3.72 16.38
C LEU A 56 -1.90 4.67 17.57
N ALA A 57 -0.76 5.30 17.77
CA ALA A 57 -0.54 6.25 18.85
C ALA A 57 -1.48 7.46 18.77
N ALA A 58 -1.61 8.07 17.58
CA ALA A 58 -2.52 9.19 17.36
C ALA A 58 -4.00 8.85 17.60
N ALA A 59 -4.37 7.58 17.37
CA ALA A 59 -5.71 7.06 17.62
C ALA A 59 -5.96 6.64 19.08
N GLY A 60 -4.96 6.72 19.95
CA GLY A 60 -5.04 6.20 21.33
C GLY A 60 -5.18 4.68 21.41
N LEU A 61 -4.79 3.97 20.35
CA LEU A 61 -4.81 2.51 20.29
C LEU A 61 -3.53 1.94 20.95
N PRO A 62 -3.61 0.70 21.48
CA PRO A 62 -2.45 0.07 22.09
C PRO A 62 -1.25 -0.02 21.12
N PRO A 63 -0.03 0.19 21.59
CA PRO A 63 1.16 -0.04 20.79
C PRO A 63 1.30 -1.53 20.45
N PRO A 64 2.07 -1.88 19.39
CA PRO A 64 2.39 -3.28 19.12
C PRO A 64 3.03 -3.93 20.35
N SER A 65 2.68 -5.20 20.59
CA SER A 65 3.27 -5.97 21.67
C SER A 65 4.77 -6.17 21.43
N ALA A 66 5.55 -6.13 22.51
CA ALA A 66 6.95 -6.54 22.48
C ALA A 66 7.13 -8.08 22.50
N ASP A 67 6.07 -8.83 22.83
CA ASP A 67 6.06 -10.29 22.80
C ASP A 67 5.91 -10.78 21.35
N PRO A 68 6.92 -11.49 20.81
CA PRO A 68 6.88 -12.00 19.44
C PRO A 68 5.82 -13.09 19.21
N SER A 69 5.26 -13.68 20.28
CA SER A 69 4.18 -14.64 20.21
C SER A 69 2.78 -13.99 20.19
N ALA A 70 2.70 -12.67 20.44
CA ALA A 70 1.43 -11.95 20.39
C ALA A 70 0.87 -11.92 18.96
N PRO A 71 -0.46 -11.96 18.79
CA PRO A 71 -1.06 -11.84 17.48
C PRO A 71 -0.72 -10.50 16.84
N PRO A 72 -0.59 -10.45 15.50
CA PRO A 72 -0.36 -9.20 14.78
C PRO A 72 -1.49 -8.18 15.02
N VAL A 73 -1.14 -6.89 14.92
CA VAL A 73 -2.08 -5.80 15.17
C VAL A 73 -3.21 -5.76 14.14
N PHE A 74 -2.86 -5.93 12.85
CA PHE A 74 -3.84 -5.86 11.78
C PHE A 74 -4.23 -7.25 11.29
N GLN A 75 -5.52 -7.46 11.02
CA GLN A 75 -6.02 -8.66 10.34
C GLN A 75 -5.56 -8.70 8.89
N SER A 76 -5.56 -7.54 8.23
CA SER A 76 -4.96 -7.38 6.90
C SER A 76 -4.32 -6.01 6.73
N PHE A 77 -3.29 -5.96 5.90
CA PHE A 77 -2.54 -4.80 5.52
C PHE A 77 -2.51 -4.71 4.00
N GLY A 78 -3.26 -3.78 3.43
CA GLY A 78 -3.30 -3.49 2.01
C GLY A 78 -2.42 -2.29 1.68
N ALA A 79 -1.49 -2.44 0.74
CA ALA A 79 -0.63 -1.34 0.29
C ALA A 79 -0.61 -1.28 -1.24
N CYS A 80 -1.13 -0.20 -1.79
CA CYS A 80 -1.06 0.10 -3.21
C CYS A 80 -0.11 1.28 -3.43
N MET A 81 1.03 1.02 -4.06
CA MET A 81 2.13 1.97 -4.09
C MET A 81 2.78 2.06 -5.47
N SER A 82 3.10 3.27 -5.88
CA SER A 82 3.87 3.50 -7.11
C SER A 82 5.20 2.74 -7.08
N GLY A 83 5.53 2.10 -8.20
CA GLY A 83 6.76 1.32 -8.35
C GLY A 83 6.59 -0.19 -8.12
N PHE A 84 5.47 -0.66 -7.60
CA PHE A 84 5.22 -2.08 -7.30
C PHE A 84 4.53 -2.83 -8.44
N LEU A 85 4.95 -2.59 -9.68
CA LEU A 85 4.40 -3.23 -10.88
C LEU A 85 4.72 -4.71 -11.00
N ALA A 86 5.86 -5.16 -10.47
CA ALA A 86 6.34 -6.53 -10.58
C ALA A 86 6.12 -7.32 -9.29
N ALA A 87 5.79 -8.59 -9.43
CA ALA A 87 5.54 -9.48 -8.30
C ALA A 87 6.78 -9.74 -7.41
N GLY A 88 8.01 -9.51 -7.90
CA GLY A 88 9.25 -9.63 -7.14
C GLY A 88 9.29 -8.71 -5.92
N PRO A 89 9.33 -7.39 -6.14
CA PRO A 89 9.32 -6.40 -5.05
C PRO A 89 8.14 -6.54 -4.09
N GLN A 90 6.96 -6.93 -4.57
CA GLN A 90 5.79 -7.19 -3.73
C GLN A 90 6.07 -8.31 -2.73
N ARG A 91 6.56 -9.46 -3.20
CA ARG A 91 6.93 -10.61 -2.34
C ARG A 91 8.07 -10.28 -1.39
N ASP A 92 9.08 -9.54 -1.86
CA ASP A 92 10.24 -9.18 -1.06
C ASP A 92 9.85 -8.24 0.08
N LEU A 93 8.95 -7.28 -0.17
CA LEU A 93 8.42 -6.40 0.88
C LEU A 93 7.57 -7.18 1.89
N GLU A 94 6.72 -8.11 1.44
CA GLU A 94 5.98 -9.00 2.34
C GLU A 94 6.91 -9.84 3.21
N ALA A 95 7.97 -10.41 2.63
CA ALA A 95 8.96 -11.19 3.37
C ALA A 95 9.68 -10.35 4.43
N LEU A 96 10.01 -9.09 4.12
CA LEU A 96 10.55 -8.13 5.09
C LEU A 96 9.58 -7.85 6.24
N PHE A 97 8.30 -7.64 5.95
CA PHE A 97 7.31 -7.46 7.01
C PHE A 97 7.21 -8.69 7.91
N ARG A 98 7.12 -9.88 7.33
CA ARG A 98 7.01 -11.12 8.12
C ARG A 98 8.25 -11.41 8.96
N SER A 99 9.45 -11.10 8.47
CA SER A 99 10.71 -11.36 9.18
C SER A 99 11.07 -10.29 10.21
N THR A 100 10.80 -9.01 9.90
CA THR A 100 11.30 -7.88 10.70
C THR A 100 10.18 -7.22 11.52
N TYR A 101 8.95 -7.24 11.02
CA TYR A 101 7.79 -6.57 11.60
C TYR A 101 6.63 -7.56 11.79
N SER A 102 6.90 -8.74 12.37
CA SER A 102 5.92 -9.82 12.58
C SER A 102 4.65 -9.37 13.33
N TRP A 103 4.75 -8.31 14.11
CA TRP A 103 3.64 -7.68 14.83
C TRP A 103 2.65 -6.95 13.91
N LEU A 104 3.02 -6.66 12.64
CA LEU A 104 2.28 -5.72 11.80
C LEU A 104 0.94 -6.30 11.34
N SER A 105 0.94 -7.42 10.61
CA SER A 105 -0.28 -7.97 10.05
C SER A 105 -0.28 -9.49 9.89
N ALA A 106 -1.48 -10.08 9.97
CA ALA A 106 -1.70 -11.48 9.68
C ALA A 106 -1.67 -11.79 8.18
N SER A 107 -2.16 -10.87 7.34
CA SER A 107 -2.19 -11.01 5.89
C SER A 107 -1.80 -9.71 5.18
N TYR A 108 -1.26 -9.84 3.98
CA TYR A 108 -0.79 -8.72 3.17
C TYR A 108 -1.39 -8.76 1.77
N TYR A 109 -1.72 -7.58 1.25
CA TYR A 109 -1.95 -7.31 -0.16
C TYR A 109 -1.06 -6.14 -0.57
N ILE A 110 -0.11 -6.38 -1.44
CA ILE A 110 0.84 -5.37 -1.91
C ILE A 110 0.76 -5.32 -3.43
N ASP A 111 0.48 -4.14 -3.97
CA ASP A 111 0.33 -3.96 -5.41
C ASP A 111 0.73 -2.55 -5.84
N ASN A 112 0.66 -2.30 -7.14
CA ASN A 112 0.84 -0.98 -7.71
C ASN A 112 -0.33 -0.04 -7.33
N ASP A 113 -0.14 1.27 -7.49
CA ASP A 113 -1.12 2.33 -7.19
C ASP A 113 -2.38 2.25 -8.08
N SER A 114 -2.25 1.80 -9.32
CA SER A 114 -3.37 1.75 -10.27
C SER A 114 -4.49 0.78 -9.87
N PRO A 115 -4.22 -0.49 -9.51
CA PRO A 115 -5.26 -1.38 -8.98
C PRO A 115 -5.96 -0.80 -7.75
N GLY A 116 -5.22 -0.19 -6.83
CA GLY A 116 -5.78 0.44 -5.64
C GLY A 116 -6.76 1.56 -5.98
N SER A 117 -6.41 2.38 -6.98
CA SER A 117 -7.29 3.45 -7.48
C SER A 117 -8.57 2.89 -8.09
N ILE A 118 -8.48 1.82 -8.89
CA ILE A 118 -9.65 1.16 -9.48
C ILE A 118 -10.54 0.54 -8.39
N PHE A 119 -9.96 -0.19 -7.43
CA PHE A 119 -10.71 -0.77 -6.33
C PHE A 119 -11.46 0.29 -5.52
N THR A 120 -10.82 1.44 -5.27
CA THR A 120 -11.43 2.54 -4.53
C THR A 120 -12.59 3.16 -5.30
N ALA A 121 -12.41 3.43 -6.60
CA ALA A 121 -13.42 4.07 -7.43
C ALA A 121 -14.59 3.15 -7.77
N ALA A 122 -14.30 1.90 -8.11
CA ALA A 122 -15.26 0.93 -8.64
C ALA A 122 -15.77 -0.08 -7.59
N LYS A 123 -15.35 0.03 -6.33
CA LYS A 123 -15.74 -0.88 -5.24
C LYS A 123 -15.55 -2.37 -5.59
N GLY A 124 -14.49 -2.68 -6.32
CA GLY A 124 -14.17 -4.03 -6.76
C GLY A 124 -14.91 -4.54 -8.01
N ALA A 125 -15.74 -3.72 -8.66
CA ALA A 125 -16.50 -4.13 -9.85
C ALA A 125 -15.68 -4.13 -11.16
N GLY A 126 -14.39 -3.80 -11.10
CA GLY A 126 -13.58 -3.48 -12.27
C GLY A 126 -13.76 -2.03 -12.71
N GLY A 127 -12.88 -1.55 -13.58
CA GLY A 127 -12.93 -0.15 -14.02
C GLY A 127 -11.68 0.27 -14.76
N CYS A 128 -11.63 1.54 -15.15
CA CYS A 128 -10.47 2.12 -15.82
C CYS A 128 -9.91 3.26 -14.97
N VAL A 129 -8.60 3.33 -14.88
CA VAL A 129 -7.88 4.47 -14.32
C VAL A 129 -6.94 5.05 -15.37
N ILE A 130 -6.85 6.37 -15.40
CA ILE A 130 -5.84 7.11 -16.15
C ILE A 130 -5.03 7.90 -15.14
N ILE A 131 -3.75 7.65 -15.10
CA ILE A 131 -2.79 8.41 -14.31
C ILE A 131 -2.13 9.42 -15.27
N ALA A 132 -2.23 10.70 -14.93
CA ALA A 132 -1.63 11.81 -15.68
C ALA A 132 -0.96 12.75 -14.68
N GLY A 133 0.34 12.54 -14.48
CA GLY A 133 1.18 13.29 -13.54
C GLY A 133 2.62 13.29 -14.02
N THR A 134 3.58 13.11 -13.10
CA THR A 134 5.01 12.93 -13.45
C THR A 134 5.23 11.74 -14.38
N GLY A 135 4.35 10.74 -14.34
CA GLY A 135 4.22 9.67 -15.32
C GLY A 135 2.79 9.60 -15.85
N SER A 136 2.60 8.92 -16.98
CA SER A 136 1.28 8.65 -17.54
C SER A 136 1.06 7.16 -17.76
N MET A 137 -0.13 6.68 -17.45
CA MET A 137 -0.51 5.28 -17.61
C MET A 137 -2.01 5.15 -17.65
N GLY A 138 -2.53 4.32 -18.55
CA GLY A 138 -3.90 3.83 -18.53
C GLY A 138 -3.95 2.38 -18.08
N GLN A 139 -4.88 2.04 -17.20
CA GLN A 139 -5.10 0.66 -16.81
C GLN A 139 -6.60 0.35 -16.78
N LEU A 140 -6.99 -0.76 -17.40
CA LEU A 140 -8.32 -1.34 -17.34
C LEU A 140 -8.24 -2.61 -16.49
N MET A 141 -9.07 -2.72 -15.48
CA MET A 141 -9.33 -3.96 -14.74
C MET A 141 -10.72 -4.48 -15.09
N LEU A 142 -10.80 -5.69 -15.60
CA LEU A 142 -12.07 -6.36 -15.88
C LEU A 142 -12.68 -6.91 -14.58
N PRO A 143 -14.00 -7.16 -14.55
CA PRO A 143 -14.64 -7.80 -13.40
C PRO A 143 -14.06 -9.19 -13.05
N SER A 144 -13.39 -9.84 -14.01
CA SER A 144 -12.64 -11.08 -13.79
C SER A 144 -11.35 -10.92 -12.98
N GLY A 145 -10.90 -9.67 -12.77
CA GLY A 145 -9.59 -9.35 -12.20
C GLY A 145 -8.46 -9.27 -13.24
N GLU A 146 -8.73 -9.55 -14.52
CA GLU A 146 -7.76 -9.38 -15.60
C GLU A 146 -7.44 -7.89 -15.79
N VAL A 147 -6.16 -7.59 -15.98
CA VAL A 147 -5.63 -6.23 -16.09
C VAL A 147 -5.01 -6.02 -17.45
N VAL A 148 -5.42 -4.94 -18.13
CA VAL A 148 -4.84 -4.48 -19.41
C VAL A 148 -4.22 -3.11 -19.20
N ASN A 149 -2.95 -2.97 -19.55
CA ASN A 149 -2.19 -1.74 -19.42
C ASN A 149 -2.03 -1.04 -20.76
N CYS A 150 -2.03 0.31 -20.75
CA CYS A 150 -1.75 1.16 -21.89
C CYS A 150 -0.84 2.30 -21.43
N GLY A 151 0.35 2.43 -22.03
CA GLY A 151 1.35 3.40 -21.62
C GLY A 151 2.15 2.96 -20.38
N GLY A 152 2.75 3.91 -19.69
CA GLY A 152 3.61 3.64 -18.53
C GLY A 152 5.04 3.26 -18.90
N HIS A 153 5.47 3.55 -20.14
CA HIS A 153 6.81 3.22 -20.66
C HIS A 153 7.87 4.27 -20.31
N GLY A 154 7.46 5.37 -19.71
CA GLY A 154 8.33 6.46 -19.28
C GLY A 154 8.63 7.49 -20.38
N HIS A 155 9.14 8.62 -19.96
CA HIS A 155 9.39 9.80 -20.81
C HIS A 155 10.36 9.54 -21.97
N ALA A 156 11.27 8.58 -21.85
CA ALA A 156 12.20 8.23 -22.92
C ALA A 156 11.50 7.70 -24.20
N TYR A 157 10.27 7.21 -24.05
CA TYR A 157 9.43 6.75 -25.16
C TYR A 157 8.27 7.71 -25.47
N GLY A 158 8.34 8.94 -24.94
CA GLY A 158 7.29 9.94 -25.14
C GLY A 158 6.01 9.68 -24.34
N ASP A 159 6.09 8.87 -23.31
CA ASP A 159 4.98 8.49 -22.45
C ASP A 159 5.18 9.12 -21.06
N GLY A 160 4.42 10.16 -20.79
CA GLY A 160 4.57 11.04 -19.64
C GLY A 160 5.03 12.44 -20.02
N ALA A 161 4.72 13.42 -19.22
CA ALA A 161 5.09 14.82 -19.41
C ALA A 161 6.48 15.09 -18.84
#